data_f371064e4863f4124fdaea3e8cd996a1
#
_entry.id   f371064e4863f4124fdaea3e8cd996a1
#
_cell.length_a   1.000
_cell.length_b   1.000
_cell.length_c   1.000
_cell.angle_alpha   90.00
_cell.angle_beta   90.00
_cell.angle_gamma   90.00
#
_symmetry.space_group_name_H-M   'P 1'
#
loop_
_entity.id
_entity.type
_entity.pdbx_description
1 polymer ?
#
loop_
_entity_poly.entity_id
_entity_poly.type
_entity_poly.pdbx_seq_one_letter_code
_entity_poly.pdbx_strand_id
1 'polypeptide(L)'
;MPMRVIAMLLAIPESDQIMVRDANDANLRTKPGAPMKVAKADKIADGSIYADYVEWRSKNPSDDLMTALLNMEFEDEGGVTRKLHRKEILHYTQVVAGAGNETTGRLIGWLAKVLAEHPDQRRQVYEDRSLLTRAVDETLRFEPTGPHVARYMLKDVELYGTTVPAGSAMLLLFGAANRDP
;
A
#
# COMPACT_ATOMS: atom_id res chain seq x y z
N MET A 1 -8.76 -11.92 -1.33
CA MET A 1 -7.62 -12.68 -0.75
C MET A 1 -6.60 -11.77 -0.05
N PRO A 2 -6.05 -10.68 -0.61
CA PRO A 2 -5.03 -9.86 0.06
C PRO A 2 -5.47 -9.35 1.43
N MET A 3 -6.66 -8.77 1.55
CA MET A 3 -7.18 -8.27 2.83
C MET A 3 -7.24 -9.36 3.93
N ARG A 4 -7.55 -10.59 3.56
CA ARG A 4 -7.57 -11.70 4.54
C ARG A 4 -6.17 -11.97 5.11
N VAL A 5 -5.15 -11.95 4.27
CA VAL A 5 -3.75 -12.11 4.71
C VAL A 5 -3.32 -10.96 5.60
N ILE A 6 -3.65 -9.72 5.22
CA ILE A 6 -3.35 -8.53 6.02
C ILE A 6 -4.07 -8.57 7.37
N ALA A 7 -5.34 -8.95 7.37
CA ALA A 7 -6.12 -9.07 8.59
C ALA A 7 -5.53 -10.13 9.53
N MET A 8 -5.02 -11.24 8.98
CA MET A 8 -4.29 -12.25 9.78
C MET A 8 -2.99 -11.68 10.37
N LEU A 9 -2.21 -10.93 9.57
CA LEU A 9 -0.97 -10.28 10.04
C LEU A 9 -1.22 -9.25 11.14
N LEU A 10 -2.35 -8.55 11.07
CA LEU A 10 -2.78 -7.55 12.03
C LEU A 10 -3.63 -8.14 13.17
N ALA A 11 -3.83 -9.47 13.17
CA ALA A 11 -4.67 -10.18 14.13
C ALA A 11 -6.11 -9.63 14.25
N ILE A 12 -6.67 -9.16 13.14
CA ILE A 12 -8.07 -8.73 13.05
C ILE A 12 -8.96 -9.97 13.00
N PRO A 13 -9.97 -10.10 13.87
CA PRO A 13 -10.89 -11.23 13.88
C PRO A 13 -11.57 -11.46 12.52
N GLU A 14 -11.82 -12.71 12.15
CA GLU A 14 -12.44 -13.04 10.85
C GLU A 14 -13.82 -12.41 10.69
N SER A 15 -14.58 -12.26 11.77
CA SER A 15 -15.86 -11.55 11.79
C SER A 15 -15.81 -10.11 11.29
N ASP A 16 -14.68 -9.44 11.52
CA ASP A 16 -14.54 -8.00 11.29
C ASP A 16 -13.84 -7.68 9.95
N GLN A 17 -13.24 -8.69 9.31
CA GLN A 17 -12.43 -8.51 8.10
C GLN A 17 -13.21 -7.87 6.94
N ILE A 18 -14.50 -8.20 6.80
CA ILE A 18 -15.36 -7.62 5.77
C ILE A 18 -15.61 -6.14 6.05
N MET A 19 -15.93 -5.78 7.29
CA MET A 19 -16.15 -4.40 7.70
C MET A 19 -14.90 -3.55 7.49
N VAL A 20 -13.73 -4.04 7.91
CA VAL A 20 -12.45 -3.34 7.74
C VAL A 20 -12.10 -3.18 6.26
N ARG A 21 -12.31 -4.20 5.42
CA ARG A 21 -12.12 -4.12 3.98
C ARG A 21 -13.01 -3.05 3.36
N ASP A 22 -14.31 -3.09 3.64
CA ASP A 22 -15.29 -2.18 3.03
C ASP A 22 -15.02 -0.72 3.44
N ALA A 23 -14.56 -0.52 4.68
CA ALA A 23 -14.15 0.79 5.17
C ALA A 23 -12.91 1.32 4.43
N ASN A 24 -11.87 0.49 4.22
CA ASN A 24 -10.69 0.87 3.44
C ASN A 24 -11.03 1.15 1.97
N ASP A 25 -11.83 0.28 1.34
CA ASP A 25 -12.25 0.43 -0.06
C ASP A 25 -13.07 1.73 -0.27
N ALA A 26 -13.94 2.07 0.67
CA ALA A 26 -14.74 3.30 0.62
C ALA A 26 -13.88 4.58 0.62
N ASN A 27 -12.74 4.54 1.32
CA ASN A 27 -11.80 5.66 1.40
C ASN A 27 -11.04 5.89 0.08
N LEU A 28 -10.77 4.83 -0.66
CA LEU A 28 -10.02 4.86 -1.91
C LEU A 28 -10.91 5.10 -3.14
N ARG A 29 -12.24 5.02 -3.00
CA ARG A 29 -13.17 5.22 -4.12
C ARG A 29 -13.22 6.67 -4.55
N THR A 30 -12.77 6.93 -5.77
CA THR A 30 -12.95 8.21 -6.46
C THR A 30 -14.09 8.11 -7.46
N LYS A 31 -14.83 9.20 -7.64
CA LYS A 31 -15.85 9.30 -8.72
C LYS A 31 -15.18 9.98 -9.91
N PRO A 32 -15.24 9.41 -11.13
CA PRO A 32 -14.74 10.08 -12.33
C PRO A 32 -15.35 11.48 -12.47
N GLY A 33 -14.51 12.48 -12.74
CA GLY A 33 -14.92 13.87 -12.92
C GLY A 33 -15.28 14.63 -11.63
N ALA A 34 -15.22 13.99 -10.47
CA ALA A 34 -15.39 14.69 -9.19
C ALA A 34 -14.01 15.09 -8.60
N PRO A 35 -13.93 16.23 -7.87
CA PRO A 35 -12.72 16.57 -7.13
C PRO A 35 -12.32 15.43 -6.19
N MET A 36 -11.02 15.15 -6.09
CA MET A 36 -10.52 14.25 -5.06
C MET A 36 -10.99 14.74 -3.70
N LYS A 37 -11.71 13.90 -2.97
CA LYS A 37 -12.05 14.19 -1.59
C LYS A 37 -10.73 14.18 -0.82
N VAL A 38 -10.29 15.34 -0.33
CA VAL A 38 -9.30 15.36 0.73
C VAL A 38 -9.96 14.64 1.92
N ALA A 39 -9.39 13.52 2.33
CA ALA A 39 -9.89 12.79 3.49
C ALA A 39 -9.95 13.80 4.66
N LYS A 40 -11.17 14.19 5.02
CA LYS A 40 -11.37 14.83 6.32
C LYS A 40 -10.95 13.78 7.33
N ALA A 41 -10.32 14.22 8.43
CA ALA A 41 -9.92 13.36 9.52
C ALA A 41 -11.11 12.51 9.98
N ASP A 42 -11.30 11.37 9.30
CA ASP A 42 -12.23 10.34 9.69
C ASP A 42 -11.46 9.20 10.35
N LYS A 43 -12.18 8.32 11.02
CA LYS A 43 -11.59 7.22 11.79
C LYS A 43 -10.69 6.28 10.98
N ILE A 44 -10.75 6.35 9.64
CA ILE A 44 -9.90 5.54 8.78
C ILE A 44 -8.61 6.28 8.48
N ALA A 45 -8.67 7.59 8.18
CA ALA A 45 -7.50 8.39 7.85
C ALA A 45 -6.51 8.49 9.03
N ASP A 46 -7.00 8.54 10.26
CA ASP A 46 -6.18 8.59 11.48
C ASP A 46 -5.89 7.21 12.10
N GLY A 47 -6.41 6.13 11.49
CA GLY A 47 -6.25 4.76 11.98
C GLY A 47 -7.08 4.42 13.22
N SER A 48 -7.96 5.30 13.69
CA SER A 48 -8.72 5.07 14.93
C SER A 48 -9.72 3.91 14.84
N ILE A 49 -10.05 3.45 13.62
CA ILE A 49 -10.81 2.22 13.39
C ILE A 49 -10.10 0.98 13.97
N TYR A 50 -8.78 1.03 14.13
CA TYR A 50 -7.98 -0.06 14.69
C TYR A 50 -7.72 0.10 16.19
N ALA A 51 -8.26 1.15 16.82
CA ALA A 51 -7.93 1.49 18.22
C ALA A 51 -8.23 0.36 19.19
N ASP A 52 -9.38 -0.31 19.03
CA ASP A 52 -9.81 -1.39 19.92
C ASP A 52 -8.94 -2.65 19.73
N TYR A 53 -8.53 -2.95 18.50
CA TYR A 53 -7.60 -4.07 18.22
C TYR A 53 -6.23 -3.82 18.82
N VAL A 54 -5.69 -2.61 18.68
CA VAL A 54 -4.40 -2.21 19.26
C VAL A 54 -4.46 -2.27 20.79
N GLU A 55 -5.53 -1.77 21.39
CA GLU A 55 -5.75 -1.81 22.85
C GLU A 55 -5.87 -3.24 23.36
N TRP A 56 -6.64 -4.07 22.66
CA TRP A 56 -6.79 -5.47 23.05
C TRP A 56 -5.46 -6.21 22.92
N ARG A 57 -4.71 -5.99 21.84
CA ARG A 57 -3.42 -6.64 21.61
C ARG A 57 -2.35 -6.20 22.60
N SER A 58 -2.37 -4.97 23.08
CA SER A 58 -1.46 -4.50 24.13
C SER A 58 -1.58 -5.30 25.43
N LYS A 59 -2.77 -5.85 25.71
CA LYS A 59 -3.07 -6.70 26.88
C LYS A 59 -2.95 -8.20 26.58
N ASN A 60 -2.99 -8.58 25.31
CA ASN A 60 -2.98 -9.96 24.84
C ASN A 60 -1.93 -10.13 23.73
N PRO A 61 -0.63 -10.04 24.06
CA PRO A 61 0.43 -10.15 23.06
C PRO A 61 0.45 -11.53 22.39
N SER A 62 0.84 -11.57 21.10
CA SER A 62 0.95 -12.78 20.30
C SER A 62 2.07 -12.62 19.29
N ASP A 63 2.38 -13.67 18.53
CA ASP A 63 3.35 -13.62 17.43
C ASP A 63 2.69 -13.04 16.17
N ASP A 64 2.48 -11.72 16.17
CA ASP A 64 1.88 -10.97 15.06
C ASP A 64 2.48 -9.56 14.92
N LEU A 65 2.20 -8.94 13.75
CA LEU A 65 2.74 -7.62 13.42
C LEU A 65 2.30 -6.53 14.42
N MET A 66 1.07 -6.61 14.94
CA MET A 66 0.59 -5.61 15.88
C MET A 66 1.35 -5.66 17.21
N THR A 67 1.64 -6.86 17.71
CA THR A 67 2.51 -7.06 18.88
C THR A 67 3.93 -6.57 18.61
N ALA A 68 4.46 -6.82 17.42
CA ALA A 68 5.76 -6.31 17.01
C ALA A 68 5.80 -4.78 17.02
N LEU A 69 4.80 -4.10 16.44
CA LEU A 69 4.70 -2.64 16.45
C LEU A 69 4.59 -2.06 17.87
N LEU A 70 3.85 -2.72 18.76
CA LEU A 70 3.70 -2.28 20.16
C LEU A 70 5.02 -2.36 20.95
N ASN A 71 5.93 -3.24 20.57
CA ASN A 71 7.16 -3.48 21.30
C ASN A 71 8.42 -2.99 20.58
N MET A 72 8.31 -2.58 19.32
CA MET A 72 9.45 -2.13 18.52
C MET A 72 10.11 -0.90 19.13
N GLU A 73 11.43 -0.99 19.32
CA GLU A 73 12.29 0.14 19.68
C GLU A 73 13.08 0.57 18.45
N PHE A 74 13.24 1.86 18.27
CA PHE A 74 14.01 2.45 17.17
C PHE A 74 14.62 3.77 17.60
N GLU A 75 15.69 4.17 16.93
CA GLU A 75 16.28 5.48 17.10
C GLU A 75 15.56 6.49 16.20
N ASP A 76 15.02 7.55 16.77
CA ASP A 76 14.34 8.59 16.02
C ASP A 76 15.32 9.60 15.39
N GLU A 77 14.81 10.55 14.62
CA GLU A 77 15.61 11.56 13.93
C GLU A 77 16.47 12.43 14.87
N GLY A 78 16.12 12.48 16.16
CA GLY A 78 16.87 13.16 17.20
C GLY A 78 17.94 12.31 17.87
N GLY A 79 18.12 11.04 17.44
CA GLY A 79 19.05 10.09 18.06
C GLY A 79 18.55 9.50 19.38
N VAL A 80 17.25 9.58 19.67
CA VAL A 80 16.65 9.04 20.89
C VAL A 80 16.02 7.68 20.61
N THR A 81 16.47 6.66 21.34
CA THR A 81 15.85 5.33 21.30
C THR A 81 14.52 5.38 22.03
N ARG A 82 13.45 5.04 21.34
CA ARG A 82 12.08 5.03 21.87
C ARG A 82 11.20 3.96 21.21
N LYS A 83 10.07 3.69 21.82
CA LYS A 83 8.97 2.93 21.19
C LYS A 83 8.07 3.84 20.37
N LEU A 84 7.29 3.22 19.48
CA LEU A 84 6.23 3.92 18.76
C LEU A 84 5.17 4.45 19.73
N HIS A 85 4.74 5.69 19.52
CA HIS A 85 3.59 6.23 20.21
C HIS A 85 2.29 5.61 19.68
N ARG A 86 1.23 5.61 20.49
CA ARG A 86 -0.06 5.03 20.11
C ARG A 86 -0.57 5.55 18.76
N LYS A 87 -0.42 6.83 18.47
CA LYS A 87 -0.81 7.42 17.17
C LYS A 87 0.00 6.87 16.01
N GLU A 88 1.29 6.64 16.22
CA GLU A 88 2.16 6.06 15.19
C GLU A 88 1.76 4.61 14.91
N ILE A 89 1.46 3.82 15.94
CA ILE A 89 0.98 2.43 15.80
C ILE A 89 -0.32 2.39 15.01
N LEU A 90 -1.30 3.24 15.33
CA LEU A 90 -2.56 3.34 14.61
C LEU A 90 -2.34 3.72 13.14
N HIS A 91 -1.44 4.67 12.88
CA HIS A 91 -1.11 5.10 11.54
C HIS A 91 -0.42 3.98 10.73
N TYR A 92 0.57 3.28 11.31
CA TYR A 92 1.21 2.14 10.66
C TYR A 92 0.22 1.01 10.37
N THR A 93 -0.67 0.69 11.32
CA THR A 93 -1.73 -0.30 11.12
C THR A 93 -2.62 0.09 9.94
N GLN A 94 -3.02 1.36 9.85
CA GLN A 94 -3.79 1.91 8.74
C GLN A 94 -3.05 1.81 7.41
N VAL A 95 -1.77 2.17 7.38
CA VAL A 95 -0.94 2.10 6.16
C VAL A 95 -0.83 0.66 5.66
N VAL A 96 -0.56 -0.29 6.55
CA VAL A 96 -0.46 -1.72 6.18
C VAL A 96 -1.80 -2.24 5.66
N ALA A 97 -2.90 -1.92 6.34
CA ALA A 97 -4.23 -2.37 5.94
C ALA A 97 -4.69 -1.76 4.60
N GLY A 98 -4.42 -0.47 4.38
CA GLY A 98 -4.80 0.23 3.16
C GLY A 98 -3.93 -0.14 1.96
N ALA A 99 -2.60 -0.07 2.12
CA ALA A 99 -1.67 -0.23 1.02
C ALA A 99 -1.63 -1.67 0.46
N GLY A 100 -1.72 -2.67 1.31
CA GLY A 100 -1.56 -4.08 0.93
C GLY A 100 -2.78 -4.71 0.27
N ASN A 101 -3.96 -4.12 0.38
CA ASN A 101 -5.19 -4.72 -0.14
C ASN A 101 -5.35 -4.49 -1.66
N GLU A 102 -5.43 -3.25 -2.09
CA GLU A 102 -5.79 -2.91 -3.48
C GLU A 102 -4.66 -3.18 -4.45
N THR A 103 -3.42 -2.80 -4.11
CA THR A 103 -2.26 -2.97 -4.99
C THR A 103 -1.99 -4.43 -5.31
N THR A 104 -1.99 -5.30 -4.30
CA THR A 104 -1.80 -6.74 -4.46
C THR A 104 -2.95 -7.38 -5.23
N GLY A 105 -4.19 -6.96 -4.96
CA GLY A 105 -5.36 -7.42 -5.71
C GLY A 105 -5.28 -7.10 -7.20
N ARG A 106 -4.87 -5.87 -7.54
CA ARG A 106 -4.65 -5.43 -8.92
C ARG A 106 -3.54 -6.22 -9.60
N LEU A 107 -2.40 -6.44 -8.91
CA LEU A 107 -1.31 -7.23 -9.45
C LEU A 107 -1.74 -8.65 -9.80
N ILE A 108 -2.48 -9.33 -8.93
CA ILE A 108 -3.02 -10.67 -9.20
C ILE A 108 -3.92 -10.63 -10.45
N GLY A 109 -4.78 -9.62 -10.57
CA GLY A 109 -5.64 -9.45 -11.74
C GLY A 109 -4.86 -9.22 -13.03
N TRP A 110 -3.84 -8.36 -13.00
CA TRP A 110 -2.98 -8.08 -14.14
C TRP A 110 -2.15 -9.30 -14.55
N LEU A 111 -1.55 -10.01 -13.58
CA LEU A 111 -0.80 -11.24 -13.85
C LEU A 111 -1.69 -12.28 -14.54
N ALA A 112 -2.89 -12.50 -14.03
CA ALA A 112 -3.84 -13.43 -14.63
C ALA A 112 -4.22 -13.01 -16.06
N LYS A 113 -4.51 -11.72 -16.29
CA LYS A 113 -4.83 -11.18 -17.62
C LYS A 113 -3.66 -11.36 -18.59
N VAL A 114 -2.47 -10.90 -18.23
CA VAL A 114 -1.28 -10.95 -19.10
C VAL A 114 -0.94 -12.39 -19.46
N LEU A 115 -0.95 -13.31 -18.49
CA LEU A 115 -0.71 -14.73 -18.78
C LEU A 115 -1.84 -15.39 -19.59
N ALA A 116 -3.07 -14.87 -19.54
CA ALA A 116 -4.15 -15.34 -20.40
C ALA A 116 -3.95 -14.88 -21.87
N GLU A 117 -3.46 -13.66 -22.07
CA GLU A 117 -3.16 -13.07 -23.38
C GLU A 117 -1.88 -13.64 -24.02
N HIS A 118 -0.98 -14.25 -23.20
CA HIS A 118 0.29 -14.87 -23.65
C HIS A 118 0.36 -16.36 -23.28
N PRO A 119 -0.37 -17.24 -23.99
CA PRO A 119 -0.51 -18.65 -23.62
C PRO A 119 0.79 -19.46 -23.68
N ASP A 120 1.75 -19.06 -24.50
CA ASP A 120 3.10 -19.62 -24.59
C ASP A 120 3.91 -19.34 -23.31
N GLN A 121 3.92 -18.11 -22.84
CA GLN A 121 4.59 -17.74 -21.59
C GLN A 121 3.89 -18.36 -20.37
N ARG A 122 2.57 -18.40 -20.38
CA ARG A 122 1.81 -19.12 -19.35
C ARG A 122 2.22 -20.57 -19.25
N ARG A 123 2.42 -21.25 -20.40
CA ARG A 123 2.87 -22.63 -20.43
C ARG A 123 4.27 -22.78 -19.82
N GLN A 124 5.21 -21.90 -20.16
CA GLN A 124 6.55 -21.89 -19.58
C GLN A 124 6.51 -21.77 -18.04
N VAL A 125 5.71 -20.84 -17.50
CA VAL A 125 5.53 -20.69 -16.04
C VAL A 125 4.86 -21.91 -15.42
N TYR A 126 3.97 -22.59 -16.13
CA TYR A 126 3.35 -23.82 -15.66
C TYR A 126 4.35 -24.98 -15.60
N GLU A 127 5.19 -25.14 -16.61
CA GLU A 127 6.20 -26.19 -16.73
C GLU A 127 7.38 -25.94 -15.78
N ASP A 128 7.79 -24.68 -15.61
CA ASP A 128 8.86 -24.27 -14.70
C ASP A 128 8.37 -23.19 -13.71
N ARG A 129 8.04 -23.63 -12.51
CA ARG A 129 7.56 -22.75 -11.42
C ARG A 129 8.59 -21.73 -10.93
N SER A 130 9.88 -21.95 -11.19
CA SER A 130 10.94 -20.99 -10.84
C SER A 130 10.79 -19.67 -11.59
N LEU A 131 10.10 -19.67 -12.75
CA LEU A 131 9.82 -18.47 -13.54
C LEU A 131 8.73 -17.56 -12.93
N LEU A 132 7.99 -18.05 -11.92
CA LEU A 132 6.86 -17.29 -11.35
C LEU A 132 7.29 -15.91 -10.81
N THR A 133 8.42 -15.85 -10.11
CA THR A 133 8.94 -14.57 -9.58
C THR A 133 9.22 -13.59 -10.71
N ARG A 134 9.88 -14.03 -11.77
CA ARG A 134 10.15 -13.21 -12.95
C ARG A 134 8.89 -12.77 -13.69
N ALA A 135 7.86 -13.64 -13.74
CA ALA A 135 6.57 -13.29 -14.32
C ALA A 135 5.84 -12.21 -13.50
N VAL A 136 5.97 -12.26 -12.17
CA VAL A 136 5.43 -11.21 -11.26
C VAL A 136 6.17 -9.90 -11.49
N ASP A 137 7.51 -9.90 -11.50
CA ASP A 137 8.34 -8.70 -11.70
C ASP A 137 8.06 -8.06 -13.06
N GLU A 138 7.96 -8.86 -14.12
CA GLU A 138 7.64 -8.38 -15.46
C GLU A 138 6.21 -7.83 -15.54
N THR A 139 5.27 -8.43 -14.84
CA THR A 139 3.91 -7.89 -14.75
C THR A 139 3.89 -6.53 -14.05
N LEU A 140 4.67 -6.36 -12.98
CA LEU A 140 4.81 -5.08 -12.29
C LEU A 140 5.44 -4.01 -13.19
N ARG A 141 6.41 -4.39 -14.02
CA ARG A 141 7.00 -3.48 -15.01
C ARG A 141 5.98 -3.10 -16.09
N PHE A 142 5.33 -4.08 -16.71
CA PHE A 142 4.45 -3.92 -17.88
C PHE A 142 3.11 -3.29 -17.53
N GLU A 143 2.48 -3.72 -16.42
CA GLU A 143 1.20 -3.23 -15.90
C GLU A 143 1.33 -2.86 -14.42
N PRO A 144 1.99 -1.73 -14.10
CA PRO A 144 2.19 -1.32 -12.71
C PRO A 144 0.86 -1.05 -12.01
N THR A 145 0.72 -1.52 -10.79
CA THR A 145 -0.49 -1.37 -9.97
C THR A 145 -0.77 0.08 -9.60
N GLY A 146 0.28 0.92 -9.56
CA GLY A 146 0.22 2.36 -9.42
C GLY A 146 1.00 3.00 -10.58
N PRO A 147 0.34 3.44 -11.67
CA PRO A 147 1.02 3.92 -12.88
C PRO A 147 1.76 5.25 -12.70
N HIS A 148 1.50 5.96 -11.62
CA HIS A 148 2.14 7.23 -11.29
C HIS A 148 2.18 7.47 -9.78
N VAL A 149 3.11 8.34 -9.36
CA VAL A 149 3.13 8.96 -8.02
C VAL A 149 3.34 10.46 -8.17
N ALA A 150 2.95 11.23 -7.17
CA ALA A 150 3.15 12.67 -7.14
C ALA A 150 4.25 13.08 -6.15
N ARG A 151 4.90 14.20 -6.44
CA ARG A 151 5.77 14.92 -5.51
C ARG A 151 5.30 16.35 -5.42
N TYR A 152 5.19 16.85 -4.20
CA TYR A 152 4.96 18.27 -3.96
C TYR A 152 6.31 18.99 -3.86
N MET A 153 6.47 20.04 -4.64
CA MET A 153 7.73 20.79 -4.70
C MET A 153 7.79 21.79 -3.55
N LEU A 154 8.72 21.59 -2.63
CA LEU A 154 8.92 22.47 -1.47
C LEU A 154 9.75 23.72 -1.80
N LYS A 155 10.49 23.67 -2.91
CA LYS A 155 11.32 24.78 -3.43
C LYS A 155 11.33 24.71 -4.94
N ASP A 156 11.78 25.78 -5.61
CA ASP A 156 12.03 25.77 -7.04
C ASP A 156 13.09 24.73 -7.38
N VAL A 157 12.84 23.96 -8.43
CA VAL A 157 13.77 22.92 -8.91
C VAL A 157 13.97 23.08 -10.42
N GLU A 158 15.23 23.14 -10.84
CA GLU A 158 15.61 23.17 -12.25
C GLU A 158 15.70 21.73 -12.79
N LEU A 159 14.91 21.43 -13.82
CA LEU A 159 14.89 20.14 -14.51
C LEU A 159 14.96 20.35 -16.01
N TYR A 160 16.04 19.87 -16.64
CA TYR A 160 16.23 19.94 -18.11
C TYR A 160 16.01 21.35 -18.69
N GLY A 161 16.51 22.38 -18.02
CA GLY A 161 16.35 23.78 -18.44
C GLY A 161 14.97 24.37 -18.19
N THR A 162 14.11 23.70 -17.42
CA THR A 162 12.79 24.20 -17.02
C THR A 162 12.71 24.29 -15.52
N THR A 163 12.35 25.46 -15.01
CA THR A 163 12.12 25.66 -13.56
C THR A 163 10.72 25.17 -13.18
N VAL A 164 10.66 24.19 -12.31
CA VAL A 164 9.41 23.75 -11.64
C VAL A 164 9.27 24.54 -10.36
N PRO A 165 8.27 25.44 -10.26
CA PRO A 165 8.17 26.33 -9.09
C PRO A 165 7.75 25.58 -7.82
N ALA A 166 8.15 26.11 -6.66
CA ALA A 166 7.63 25.70 -5.36
C ALA A 166 6.09 25.75 -5.34
N GLY A 167 5.46 24.82 -4.63
CA GLY A 167 4.00 24.70 -4.59
C GLY A 167 3.40 23.88 -5.75
N SER A 168 4.19 23.49 -6.77
CA SER A 168 3.73 22.64 -7.85
C SER A 168 3.61 21.19 -7.43
N ALA A 169 2.72 20.44 -8.10
CA ALA A 169 2.68 18.98 -8.04
C ALA A 169 3.33 18.41 -9.29
N MET A 170 4.35 17.56 -9.13
CA MET A 170 5.02 16.85 -10.21
C MET A 170 4.59 15.38 -10.21
N LEU A 171 4.11 14.89 -11.35
CA LEU A 171 3.76 13.49 -11.53
C LEU A 171 4.93 12.71 -12.13
N LEU A 172 5.29 11.62 -11.48
CA LEU A 172 6.28 10.64 -11.94
C LEU A 172 5.51 9.47 -12.58
N LEU A 173 5.62 9.33 -13.90
CA LEU A 173 4.81 8.41 -14.71
C LEU A 173 5.52 7.06 -14.84
N PHE A 174 5.47 6.20 -13.85
CA PHE A 174 6.13 4.88 -13.87
C PHE A 174 5.66 4.02 -15.03
N GLY A 175 4.36 4.05 -15.36
CA GLY A 175 3.83 3.27 -16.48
C GLY A 175 4.44 3.64 -17.82
N ALA A 176 4.81 4.92 -18.02
CA ALA A 176 5.52 5.37 -19.20
C ALA A 176 7.02 5.00 -19.12
N ALA A 177 7.67 5.33 -18.00
CA ALA A 177 9.09 5.07 -17.80
C ALA A 177 9.45 3.58 -17.93
N ASN A 178 8.60 2.68 -17.44
CA ASN A 178 8.83 1.24 -17.52
C ASN A 178 8.70 0.66 -18.95
N ARG A 179 8.20 1.44 -19.89
CA ARG A 179 8.04 1.06 -21.32
C ARG A 179 8.90 1.90 -22.26
N ASP A 180 9.71 2.77 -21.68
CA ASP A 180 10.69 3.56 -22.44
C ASP A 180 11.79 2.62 -22.96
N PRO A 181 12.13 2.65 -24.28
CA PRO A 181 13.07 1.74 -24.91
C PRO A 181 14.52 1.91 -24.43
#